data_c25a1017f7d3cb92b54802f8c89a0e68
#
_entry.id   c25a1017f7d3cb92b54802f8c89a0e68
#
_cell.length_a   1.000
_cell.length_b   1.000
_cell.length_c   1.000
_cell.angle_alpha   90.00
_cell.angle_beta   90.00
_cell.angle_gamma   90.00
#
_symmetry.space_group_name_H-M   'P 1'
#
loop_
_entity.id
_entity.type
_entity.pdbx_description
1 polymer ?
#
loop_
_entity_poly.entity_id
_entity_poly.type
_entity_poly.pdbx_seq_one_letter_code
_entity_poly.pdbx_strand_id
1 'polypeptide(L)'
;MQKSDTINENACQTGETEAGTTQRYLTNFDTATLPPEKADVLVIGSGVAGLTTAHFASQAGLSVLLVVRDTLFDSNTNKAQGGIASALGDDDNPTLHLQDTLIAGAGLTDENIARITVTEGPKAILNLIDNGALFDRKADGSLNLGREGCHCRNRIVHAQGDATGAEVARALNAVVAKDEHVRPMEHCYVIDLLTRDGHCHGAIAMNNG
;
A
#
# COMPACT_ATOMS: atom_id res chain seq x y z
N MET A 1 -51.59 30.92 -50.09
CA MET A 1 -50.81 29.70 -50.08
C MET A 1 -49.83 29.77 -48.89
N GLN A 2 -50.31 29.28 -47.76
CA GLN A 2 -49.54 29.18 -46.53
C GLN A 2 -49.21 27.70 -46.29
N LYS A 3 -47.96 27.35 -46.25
CA LYS A 3 -47.49 26.02 -45.81
C LYS A 3 -47.37 26.06 -44.29
N SER A 4 -48.11 25.22 -43.63
CA SER A 4 -47.99 24.94 -42.23
C SER A 4 -46.88 23.94 -42.00
N ASP A 5 -45.81 24.37 -41.34
CA ASP A 5 -44.77 23.48 -40.84
C ASP A 5 -45.29 22.82 -39.56
N THR A 6 -45.63 21.55 -39.67
CA THR A 6 -46.00 20.70 -38.54
C THR A 6 -44.72 20.25 -37.84
N ILE A 7 -44.47 20.80 -36.67
CA ILE A 7 -43.39 20.33 -35.78
C ILE A 7 -43.81 18.97 -35.22
N ASN A 8 -42.99 17.97 -35.47
CA ASN A 8 -43.21 16.60 -35.02
C ASN A 8 -42.84 16.51 -33.51
N GLU A 9 -43.86 16.50 -32.64
CA GLU A 9 -43.76 16.44 -31.16
C GLU A 9 -43.54 14.99 -30.62
N ASN A 10 -42.95 14.07 -31.37
CA ASN A 10 -42.78 12.70 -30.93
C ASN A 10 -41.30 12.28 -30.93
N ALA A 11 -40.47 12.92 -30.13
CA ALA A 11 -39.10 12.44 -29.86
C ALA A 11 -38.62 12.77 -28.44
N CYS A 12 -39.49 12.59 -27.45
CA CYS A 12 -39.07 12.49 -26.07
C CYS A 12 -39.79 11.30 -25.42
N GLN A 13 -39.50 10.11 -25.91
CA GLN A 13 -39.71 8.91 -25.12
C GLN A 13 -38.60 8.86 -24.08
N THR A 14 -38.93 9.33 -22.88
CA THR A 14 -38.23 9.00 -21.67
C THR A 14 -38.30 7.48 -21.51
N GLY A 15 -37.21 6.81 -21.91
CA GLY A 15 -37.04 5.42 -21.59
C GLY A 15 -37.04 5.30 -20.07
N GLU A 16 -38.09 4.74 -19.52
CA GLU A 16 -38.12 4.24 -18.17
C GLU A 16 -37.02 3.14 -18.11
N THR A 17 -35.85 3.52 -17.63
CA THR A 17 -34.84 2.55 -17.23
C THR A 17 -35.40 1.80 -16.04
N GLU A 18 -35.55 0.49 -16.17
CA GLU A 18 -35.88 -0.42 -15.08
C GLU A 18 -35.06 -0.04 -13.84
N ALA A 19 -35.76 0.21 -12.75
CA ALA A 19 -35.15 0.57 -11.48
C ALA A 19 -34.16 -0.53 -11.06
N GLY A 20 -32.84 -0.24 -11.06
CA GLY A 20 -31.94 -1.06 -10.28
C GLY A 20 -30.54 -1.37 -10.75
N THR A 21 -30.10 -1.03 -11.94
CA THR A 21 -28.69 -1.27 -12.29
C THR A 21 -27.98 0.03 -12.63
N THR A 22 -27.41 0.67 -11.62
CA THR A 22 -26.43 1.72 -11.86
C THR A 22 -25.26 1.10 -12.62
N GLN A 23 -24.97 1.61 -13.81
CA GLN A 23 -23.81 1.16 -14.58
C GLN A 23 -22.55 1.44 -13.77
N ARG A 24 -21.85 0.37 -13.37
CA ARG A 24 -20.66 0.45 -12.50
C ARG A 24 -19.44 0.98 -13.23
N TYR A 25 -19.34 0.71 -14.54
CA TYR A 25 -18.19 1.07 -15.37
C TYR A 25 -18.62 2.03 -16.49
N LEU A 26 -17.72 2.91 -16.90
CA LEU A 26 -17.97 3.86 -18.00
C LEU A 26 -18.05 3.17 -19.37
N THR A 27 -17.54 1.97 -19.48
CA THR A 27 -17.55 1.16 -20.72
C THR A 27 -18.25 -0.16 -20.46
N ASN A 28 -19.02 -0.63 -21.45
CA ASN A 28 -19.61 -1.97 -21.39
C ASN A 28 -18.53 -3.00 -21.75
N PHE A 29 -18.21 -3.88 -20.81
CA PHE A 29 -17.42 -5.07 -21.07
C PHE A 29 -17.98 -6.24 -20.26
N ASP A 30 -17.84 -7.43 -20.81
CA ASP A 30 -18.25 -8.67 -20.15
C ASP A 30 -17.06 -9.26 -19.39
N THR A 31 -17.14 -9.25 -18.07
CA THR A 31 -16.08 -9.80 -17.20
C THR A 31 -15.82 -11.29 -17.44
N ALA A 32 -16.81 -12.03 -17.95
CA ALA A 32 -16.66 -13.45 -18.27
C ALA A 32 -15.73 -13.71 -19.47
N THR A 33 -15.51 -12.70 -20.32
CA THR A 33 -14.62 -12.81 -21.49
C THR A 33 -13.18 -12.38 -21.21
N LEU A 34 -12.92 -11.82 -20.04
CA LEU A 34 -11.58 -11.37 -19.65
C LEU A 34 -10.71 -12.58 -19.27
N PRO A 35 -9.41 -12.59 -19.67
CA PRO A 35 -8.51 -13.67 -19.28
C PRO A 35 -8.28 -13.63 -17.76
N PRO A 36 -8.60 -14.73 -17.04
CA PRO A 36 -8.42 -14.75 -15.59
C PRO A 36 -6.99 -15.10 -15.21
N GLU A 37 -6.43 -14.33 -14.30
CA GLU A 37 -5.24 -14.68 -13.54
C GLU A 37 -5.66 -15.19 -12.16
N LYS A 38 -4.94 -16.18 -11.60
CA LYS A 38 -5.27 -16.79 -10.31
C LYS A 38 -4.07 -16.76 -9.38
N ALA A 39 -4.33 -16.45 -8.13
CA ALA A 39 -3.40 -16.57 -7.02
C ALA A 39 -4.19 -16.76 -5.72
N ASP A 40 -3.54 -17.23 -4.66
CA ASP A 40 -4.17 -17.33 -3.33
C ASP A 40 -4.34 -15.94 -2.73
N VAL A 41 -3.38 -15.04 -3.01
CA VAL A 41 -3.39 -13.65 -2.52
C VAL A 41 -3.14 -12.68 -3.67
N LEU A 42 -4.04 -11.71 -3.83
CA LEU A 42 -3.84 -10.55 -4.70
C LEU A 42 -3.38 -9.36 -3.84
N VAL A 43 -2.18 -8.86 -4.12
CA VAL A 43 -1.63 -7.66 -3.50
C VAL A 43 -1.63 -6.52 -4.52
N ILE A 44 -2.20 -5.38 -4.16
CA ILE A 44 -2.29 -4.20 -5.02
C ILE A 44 -1.36 -3.11 -4.48
N GLY A 45 -0.28 -2.84 -5.22
CA GLY A 45 0.72 -1.83 -4.90
C GLY A 45 1.98 -2.36 -4.25
N SER A 46 3.13 -1.76 -4.63
CA SER A 46 4.48 -2.13 -4.18
C SER A 46 5.06 -1.19 -3.11
N GLY A 47 4.22 -0.50 -2.36
CA GLY A 47 4.68 0.21 -1.15
C GLY A 47 5.09 -0.78 -0.04
N VAL A 48 5.62 -0.27 1.07
CA VAL A 48 6.06 -1.09 2.21
C VAL A 48 4.99 -2.09 2.66
N ALA A 49 3.72 -1.68 2.73
CA ALA A 49 2.62 -2.56 3.13
C ALA A 49 2.43 -3.72 2.13
N GLY A 50 2.40 -3.42 0.82
CA GLY A 50 2.21 -4.43 -0.22
C GLY A 50 3.36 -5.42 -0.29
N LEU A 51 4.61 -4.93 -0.32
CA LEU A 51 5.80 -5.79 -0.36
C LEU A 51 5.91 -6.67 0.89
N THR A 52 5.63 -6.11 2.07
CA THR A 52 5.63 -6.87 3.33
C THR A 52 4.53 -7.93 3.33
N THR A 53 3.33 -7.59 2.85
CA THR A 53 2.23 -8.56 2.72
C THR A 53 2.58 -9.68 1.75
N ALA A 54 3.14 -9.36 0.59
CA ALA A 54 3.56 -10.34 -0.40
C ALA A 54 4.61 -11.29 0.19
N HIS A 55 5.61 -10.75 0.88
CA HIS A 55 6.67 -11.54 1.54
C HIS A 55 6.10 -12.50 2.60
N PHE A 56 5.26 -12.04 3.52
CA PHE A 56 4.71 -12.92 4.55
C PHE A 56 3.70 -13.94 4.00
N ALA A 57 2.92 -13.58 2.98
CA ALA A 57 2.02 -14.53 2.34
C ALA A 57 2.80 -15.67 1.65
N SER A 58 3.90 -15.32 0.97
CA SER A 58 4.77 -16.31 0.32
C SER A 58 5.46 -17.23 1.34
N GLN A 59 5.93 -16.68 2.48
CA GLN A 59 6.48 -17.49 3.56
C GLN A 59 5.47 -18.47 4.17
N ALA A 60 4.18 -18.17 4.07
CA ALA A 60 3.11 -19.09 4.44
C ALA A 60 2.79 -20.13 3.34
N GLY A 61 3.54 -20.16 2.25
CA GLY A 61 3.38 -21.09 1.12
C GLY A 61 2.28 -20.70 0.15
N LEU A 62 1.77 -19.46 0.20
CA LEU A 62 0.72 -18.98 -0.68
C LEU A 62 1.31 -18.39 -1.96
N SER A 63 0.61 -18.62 -3.08
CA SER A 63 0.91 -17.94 -4.33
C SER A 63 0.41 -16.50 -4.29
N VAL A 64 1.25 -15.55 -4.66
CA VAL A 64 0.96 -14.12 -4.60
C VAL A 64 1.04 -13.50 -5.98
N LEU A 65 -0.01 -12.79 -6.39
CA LEU A 65 0.02 -11.87 -7.52
C LEU A 65 0.17 -10.45 -6.99
N LEU A 66 1.31 -9.83 -7.25
CA LEU A 66 1.60 -8.45 -6.86
C LEU A 66 1.41 -7.52 -8.05
N VAL A 67 0.30 -6.78 -8.05
CA VAL A 67 -0.07 -5.88 -9.16
C VAL A 67 0.37 -4.46 -8.85
N VAL A 68 1.09 -3.82 -9.76
CA VAL A 68 1.58 -2.46 -9.62
C VAL A 68 1.32 -1.63 -10.87
N ARG A 69 0.94 -0.37 -10.66
CA ARG A 69 0.54 0.55 -11.74
C ARG A 69 1.69 0.85 -12.71
N ASP A 70 2.86 1.10 -12.18
CA ASP A 70 4.08 1.42 -12.94
C ASP A 70 5.11 0.31 -12.72
N THR A 71 6.27 0.60 -12.15
CA THR A 71 7.28 -0.40 -11.77
C THR A 71 7.23 -0.70 -10.27
N LEU A 72 7.84 -1.80 -9.86
CA LEU A 72 7.96 -2.19 -8.45
C LEU A 72 8.59 -1.10 -7.57
N PHE A 73 9.50 -0.30 -8.14
CA PHE A 73 10.20 0.76 -7.44
C PHE A 73 9.43 2.09 -7.40
N ASP A 74 8.42 2.28 -8.23
CA ASP A 74 7.62 3.51 -8.22
C ASP A 74 6.54 3.48 -7.15
N SER A 75 6.93 3.76 -5.93
CA SER A 75 6.04 3.82 -4.78
C SER A 75 6.32 5.06 -3.92
N ASN A 76 5.34 5.46 -3.12
CA ASN A 76 5.55 6.51 -2.13
C ASN A 76 6.60 6.12 -1.08
N THR A 77 6.75 4.83 -0.78
CA THR A 77 7.81 4.33 0.09
C THR A 77 9.18 4.69 -0.46
N ASN A 78 9.43 4.48 -1.76
CA ASN A 78 10.72 4.82 -2.37
C ASN A 78 11.01 6.33 -2.36
N LYS A 79 9.99 7.17 -2.29
CA LYS A 79 10.08 8.65 -2.27
C LYS A 79 10.08 9.21 -0.85
N ALA A 80 9.88 8.39 0.17
CA ALA A 80 9.81 8.83 1.55
C ALA A 80 11.19 9.22 2.06
N GLN A 81 11.29 10.43 2.58
CA GLN A 81 12.47 11.01 3.21
C GLN A 81 12.38 10.90 4.74
N GLY A 82 13.40 11.42 5.43
CA GLY A 82 13.45 11.38 6.88
C GLY A 82 13.74 9.98 7.41
N GLY A 83 13.19 9.65 8.58
CA GLY A 83 13.47 8.40 9.25
C GLY A 83 12.23 7.68 9.76
N ILE A 84 12.45 6.56 10.43
CA ILE A 84 11.40 5.75 11.03
C ILE A 84 11.57 5.80 12.56
N ALA A 85 10.54 6.27 13.27
CA ALA A 85 10.54 6.29 14.72
C ALA A 85 10.30 4.89 15.28
N SER A 86 11.24 4.39 16.10
CA SER A 86 11.13 3.10 16.77
C SER A 86 11.96 3.06 18.06
N ALA A 87 11.37 2.60 19.16
CA ALA A 87 12.02 2.56 20.48
C ALA A 87 13.04 1.42 20.54
N LEU A 88 14.24 1.66 19.98
CA LEU A 88 15.36 0.71 19.87
C LEU A 88 16.57 1.10 20.74
N GLY A 89 16.55 2.28 21.35
CA GLY A 89 17.62 2.74 22.25
C GLY A 89 17.52 2.09 23.63
N ASP A 90 18.66 1.93 24.32
CA ASP A 90 18.72 1.34 25.67
C ASP A 90 17.96 2.17 26.72
N ASP A 91 17.80 3.48 26.48
CA ASP A 91 17.10 4.44 27.35
C ASP A 91 15.67 4.69 26.90
N ASP A 92 15.16 3.93 25.93
CA ASP A 92 13.83 4.12 25.31
C ASP A 92 12.96 2.85 25.44
N ASN A 93 11.65 3.05 25.32
CA ASN A 93 10.67 1.97 25.32
C ASN A 93 9.37 2.38 24.62
N PRO A 94 8.51 1.41 24.21
CA PRO A 94 7.25 1.70 23.56
C PRO A 94 6.30 2.60 24.37
N THR A 95 6.34 2.56 25.69
CA THR A 95 5.49 3.42 26.54
C THR A 95 5.85 4.90 26.42
N LEU A 96 7.14 5.23 26.44
CA LEU A 96 7.62 6.59 26.21
C LEU A 96 7.30 7.06 24.79
N HIS A 97 7.47 6.17 23.80
CA HIS A 97 7.12 6.48 22.41
C HIS A 97 5.61 6.75 22.25
N LEU A 98 4.75 5.97 22.90
CA LEU A 98 3.31 6.21 22.91
C LEU A 98 2.96 7.57 23.51
N GLN A 99 3.55 7.92 24.65
CA GLN A 99 3.30 9.21 25.29
C GLN A 99 3.66 10.38 24.38
N ASP A 100 4.84 10.35 23.75
CA ASP A 100 5.26 11.35 22.77
C ASP A 100 4.28 11.45 21.59
N THR A 101 3.82 10.30 21.09
CA THR A 101 2.87 10.22 19.98
C THR A 101 1.51 10.84 20.34
N LEU A 102 0.99 10.56 21.52
CA LEU A 102 -0.28 11.12 22.00
C LEU A 102 -0.18 12.63 22.23
N ILE A 103 0.93 13.10 22.79
CA ILE A 103 1.19 14.55 22.99
C ILE A 103 1.26 15.26 21.64
N ALA A 104 2.05 14.75 20.72
CA ALA A 104 2.22 15.32 19.37
C ALA A 104 0.90 15.34 18.58
N GLY A 105 0.09 14.29 18.74
CA GLY A 105 -1.19 14.15 18.06
C GLY A 105 -2.30 15.06 18.57
N ALA A 106 -2.09 15.77 19.71
CA ALA A 106 -2.99 16.78 20.24
C ALA A 106 -4.49 16.36 20.29
N GLY A 107 -4.76 15.11 20.61
CA GLY A 107 -6.10 14.54 20.71
C GLY A 107 -6.66 13.94 19.40
N LEU A 108 -5.93 14.00 18.30
CA LEU A 108 -6.33 13.39 17.03
C LEU A 108 -5.86 11.93 16.89
N THR A 109 -4.93 11.49 17.73
CA THR A 109 -4.35 10.14 17.67
C THR A 109 -5.33 9.09 18.21
N ASP A 110 -5.59 8.04 17.46
CA ASP A 110 -6.21 6.82 18.00
C ASP A 110 -5.18 6.09 18.89
N GLU A 111 -5.43 6.09 20.19
CA GLU A 111 -4.49 5.52 21.17
C GLU A 111 -4.27 4.01 20.96
N ASN A 112 -5.31 3.25 20.56
CA ASN A 112 -5.18 1.80 20.36
C ASN A 112 -4.26 1.49 19.19
N ILE A 113 -4.45 2.21 18.07
CA ILE A 113 -3.60 2.05 16.89
C ILE A 113 -2.17 2.52 17.17
N ALA A 114 -2.01 3.68 17.84
CA ALA A 114 -0.68 4.15 18.24
C ALA A 114 0.04 3.14 19.14
N ARG A 115 -0.65 2.55 20.11
CA ARG A 115 -0.11 1.52 21.01
C ARG A 115 0.40 0.29 20.23
N ILE A 116 -0.39 -0.21 19.29
CA ILE A 116 0.02 -1.33 18.42
C ILE A 116 1.27 -0.93 17.63
N THR A 117 1.24 0.23 16.97
CA THR A 117 2.34 0.72 16.13
C THR A 117 3.65 0.83 16.88
N VAL A 118 3.65 1.48 18.05
CA VAL A 118 4.91 1.69 18.81
C VAL A 118 5.41 0.42 19.49
N THR A 119 4.52 -0.53 19.80
CA THR A 119 4.88 -1.80 20.41
C THR A 119 5.49 -2.76 19.40
N GLU A 120 4.95 -2.80 18.18
CA GLU A 120 5.43 -3.69 17.11
C GLU A 120 6.59 -3.08 16.31
N GLY A 121 6.74 -1.75 16.35
CA GLY A 121 7.77 -1.01 15.60
C GLY A 121 9.19 -1.56 15.75
N PRO A 122 9.71 -1.82 16.94
CA PRO A 122 11.04 -2.40 17.13
C PRO A 122 11.25 -3.71 16.37
N LYS A 123 10.29 -4.62 16.47
CA LYS A 123 10.33 -5.90 15.74
C LYS A 123 10.28 -5.70 14.22
N ALA A 124 9.46 -4.74 13.75
CA ALA A 124 9.35 -4.44 12.33
C ALA A 124 10.69 -3.92 11.75
N ILE A 125 11.39 -3.05 12.46
CA ILE A 125 12.72 -2.57 12.05
C ILE A 125 13.75 -3.71 12.03
N LEU A 126 13.77 -4.57 13.05
CA LEU A 126 14.66 -5.73 13.07
C LEU A 126 14.37 -6.67 11.89
N ASN A 127 13.12 -6.94 11.58
CA ASN A 127 12.75 -7.73 10.40
C ASN A 127 13.24 -7.09 9.09
N LEU A 128 13.19 -5.77 8.96
CA LEU A 128 13.73 -5.09 7.78
C LEU A 128 15.26 -5.28 7.69
N ILE A 129 15.98 -5.22 8.80
CA ILE A 129 17.43 -5.48 8.87
C ILE A 129 17.74 -6.93 8.47
N ASP A 130 16.99 -7.89 9.00
CA ASP A 130 17.13 -9.31 8.67
C ASP A 130 16.86 -9.58 7.18
N ASN A 131 15.97 -8.80 6.56
CA ASN A 131 15.69 -8.80 5.13
C ASN A 131 16.68 -7.95 4.31
N GLY A 132 17.76 -7.49 4.91
CA GLY A 132 18.87 -6.83 4.23
C GLY A 132 18.73 -5.31 4.08
N ALA A 133 17.91 -4.65 4.89
CA ALA A 133 17.90 -3.19 4.96
C ALA A 133 19.14 -2.67 5.69
N LEU A 134 19.78 -1.67 5.10
CA LEU A 134 21.02 -1.08 5.57
C LEU A 134 20.75 0.30 6.18
N PHE A 135 20.45 0.32 7.47
CA PHE A 135 20.31 1.55 8.24
C PHE A 135 21.65 2.08 8.73
N ASP A 136 21.72 3.38 8.97
CA ASP A 136 22.92 4.07 9.42
C ASP A 136 23.38 3.54 10.80
N ARG A 137 24.69 3.27 10.92
CA ARG A 137 25.29 2.71 12.12
C ARG A 137 26.44 3.57 12.63
N LYS A 138 26.67 3.52 13.93
CA LYS A 138 27.85 4.08 14.57
C LYS A 138 29.08 3.21 14.31
N ALA A 139 30.27 3.72 14.70
CA ALA A 139 31.51 3.01 14.55
C ALA A 139 31.56 1.67 15.32
N ASP A 140 30.78 1.53 16.40
CA ASP A 140 30.66 0.32 17.21
C ASP A 140 29.65 -0.70 16.62
N GLY A 141 29.01 -0.39 15.48
CA GLY A 141 28.03 -1.24 14.81
C GLY A 141 26.60 -1.09 15.31
N SER A 142 26.34 -0.34 16.38
CA SER A 142 24.98 -0.02 16.85
C SER A 142 24.27 0.90 15.88
N LEU A 143 22.91 0.91 15.88
CA LEU A 143 22.12 1.83 15.06
C LEU A 143 22.42 3.29 15.46
N ASN A 144 22.59 4.15 14.48
CA ASN A 144 22.74 5.57 14.69
C ASN A 144 21.37 6.24 14.77
N LEU A 145 20.80 6.29 15.98
CA LEU A 145 19.47 6.82 16.20
C LEU A 145 19.48 8.35 16.29
N GLY A 146 18.68 8.98 15.44
CA GLY A 146 18.41 10.42 15.48
C GLY A 146 17.26 10.79 16.43
N ARG A 147 17.03 12.10 16.57
CA ARG A 147 15.88 12.63 17.29
C ARG A 147 15.23 13.76 16.49
N GLU A 148 13.96 13.64 16.25
CA GLU A 148 13.15 14.67 15.60
C GLU A 148 12.19 15.35 16.59
N GLY A 149 11.45 16.34 16.13
CA GLY A 149 10.51 17.11 16.94
C GLY A 149 9.51 16.22 17.70
N CYS A 150 9.14 16.64 18.90
CA CYS A 150 8.22 15.98 19.83
C CYS A 150 8.68 14.63 20.39
N HIS A 151 9.86 14.13 20.04
CA HIS A 151 10.42 12.92 20.64
C HIS A 151 11.28 13.24 21.86
N CYS A 152 11.05 12.58 23.00
CA CYS A 152 11.85 12.72 24.21
C CYS A 152 13.14 11.89 24.19
N ARG A 153 13.30 10.95 23.24
CA ARG A 153 14.45 10.05 23.09
C ARG A 153 14.94 10.01 21.64
N ASN A 154 16.19 9.58 21.46
CA ASN A 154 16.74 9.26 20.14
C ASN A 154 16.18 7.91 19.68
N ARG A 155 15.27 7.94 18.70
CA ARG A 155 14.58 6.73 18.22
C ARG A 155 14.39 6.69 16.71
N ILE A 156 14.91 7.67 16.00
CA ILE A 156 14.71 7.76 14.55
C ILE A 156 15.81 6.98 13.85
N VAL A 157 15.42 5.92 13.15
CA VAL A 157 16.28 5.11 12.29
C VAL A 157 16.35 5.76 10.92
N HIS A 158 17.56 5.97 10.40
CA HIS A 158 17.82 6.58 9.10
C HIS A 158 18.62 5.66 8.19
N ALA A 159 18.54 5.89 6.89
CA ALA A 159 19.43 5.30 5.90
C ALA A 159 19.93 6.42 4.96
N GLN A 160 21.24 6.55 4.86
CA GLN A 160 21.91 7.52 3.97
C GLN A 160 21.42 8.97 4.16
N GLY A 161 21.14 9.35 5.41
CA GLY A 161 20.58 10.65 5.77
C GLY A 161 19.06 10.69 5.62
N ASP A 162 18.53 11.01 4.44
CA ASP A 162 17.09 11.15 4.18
C ASP A 162 16.58 10.22 3.07
N ALA A 163 17.28 9.11 2.80
CA ALA A 163 16.88 8.10 1.81
C ALA A 163 16.29 6.83 2.44
N THR A 164 15.73 6.94 3.64
CA THR A 164 15.24 5.78 4.41
C THR A 164 14.17 4.99 3.67
N GLY A 165 13.23 5.66 3.03
CA GLY A 165 12.19 5.00 2.25
C GLY A 165 12.74 4.26 1.03
N ALA A 166 13.73 4.84 0.34
CA ALA A 166 14.39 4.19 -0.78
C ALA A 166 15.12 2.91 -0.36
N GLU A 167 15.77 2.92 0.82
CA GLU A 167 16.45 1.75 1.36
C GLU A 167 15.44 0.65 1.76
N VAL A 168 14.34 1.00 2.41
CA VAL A 168 13.26 0.05 2.73
C VAL A 168 12.69 -0.57 1.46
N ALA A 169 12.39 0.25 0.45
CA ALA A 169 11.90 -0.23 -0.84
C ALA A 169 12.92 -1.15 -1.52
N ARG A 170 14.20 -0.79 -1.52
CA ARG A 170 15.28 -1.59 -2.09
C ARG A 170 15.35 -2.98 -1.44
N ALA A 171 15.37 -3.02 -0.11
CA ALA A 171 15.49 -4.27 0.64
C ALA A 171 14.28 -5.19 0.37
N LEU A 172 13.06 -4.68 0.50
CA LEU A 172 11.85 -5.47 0.30
C LEU A 172 11.68 -5.93 -1.15
N ASN A 173 11.98 -5.07 -2.14
CA ASN A 173 11.96 -5.49 -3.55
C ASN A 173 12.99 -6.60 -3.82
N ALA A 174 14.18 -6.52 -3.22
CA ALA A 174 15.20 -7.56 -3.38
C ALA A 174 14.77 -8.92 -2.78
N VAL A 175 13.97 -8.92 -1.72
CA VAL A 175 13.37 -10.13 -1.15
C VAL A 175 12.32 -10.70 -2.07
N VAL A 176 11.35 -9.87 -2.48
CA VAL A 176 10.23 -10.27 -3.35
C VAL A 176 10.71 -10.76 -4.72
N ALA A 177 11.73 -10.11 -5.31
CA ALA A 177 12.26 -10.50 -6.62
C ALA A 177 12.93 -11.89 -6.65
N LYS A 178 13.30 -12.45 -5.50
CA LYS A 178 13.90 -13.78 -5.38
C LYS A 178 12.90 -14.87 -5.02
N ASP A 179 11.66 -14.49 -4.78
CA ASP A 179 10.63 -15.37 -4.24
C ASP A 179 9.77 -15.95 -5.38
N GLU A 180 9.87 -17.25 -5.61
CA GLU A 180 9.16 -17.95 -6.68
C GLU A 180 7.63 -17.99 -6.49
N HIS A 181 7.16 -17.76 -5.25
CA HIS A 181 5.73 -17.68 -4.94
C HIS A 181 5.13 -16.31 -5.23
N VAL A 182 5.97 -15.29 -5.45
CA VAL A 182 5.50 -13.93 -5.75
C VAL A 182 5.69 -13.62 -7.22
N ARG A 183 4.60 -13.39 -7.91
CA ARG A 183 4.60 -12.97 -9.32
C ARG A 183 4.22 -11.49 -9.43
N PRO A 184 5.19 -10.61 -9.71
CA PRO A 184 4.90 -9.20 -9.96
C PRO A 184 4.27 -9.02 -11.35
N MET A 185 3.30 -8.11 -11.42
CA MET A 185 2.68 -7.63 -12.66
C MET A 185 2.78 -6.11 -12.70
N GLU A 186 3.79 -5.62 -13.38
CA GLU A 186 4.06 -4.20 -13.59
C GLU A 186 3.18 -3.61 -14.70
N HIS A 187 3.08 -2.28 -14.76
CA HIS A 187 2.27 -1.54 -15.74
C HIS A 187 0.81 -1.96 -15.78
N CYS A 188 0.30 -2.41 -14.64
CA CYS A 188 -1.03 -2.97 -14.49
C CYS A 188 -1.88 -2.11 -13.54
N TYR A 189 -2.87 -1.44 -14.11
CA TYR A 189 -3.76 -0.54 -13.37
C TYR A 189 -5.01 -1.26 -12.91
N VAL A 190 -5.22 -1.35 -11.59
CA VAL A 190 -6.45 -1.91 -11.02
C VAL A 190 -7.58 -0.89 -11.16
N ILE A 191 -8.64 -1.29 -11.87
CA ILE A 191 -9.81 -0.44 -12.16
C ILE A 191 -10.83 -0.54 -11.04
N ASP A 192 -11.12 -1.77 -10.57
CA ASP A 192 -12.13 -2.01 -9.55
C ASP A 192 -11.93 -3.37 -8.87
N LEU A 193 -12.53 -3.52 -7.68
CA LEU A 193 -12.57 -4.77 -6.94
C LEU A 193 -13.83 -5.57 -7.31
N LEU A 194 -13.69 -6.87 -7.50
CA LEU A 194 -14.80 -7.79 -7.69
C LEU A 194 -15.36 -8.19 -6.34
N THR A 195 -16.46 -7.56 -5.95
CA THR A 195 -17.09 -7.82 -4.65
C THR A 195 -18.49 -8.39 -4.83
N ARG A 196 -18.83 -9.39 -4.00
CA ARG A 196 -20.17 -9.97 -3.92
C ARG A 196 -20.47 -10.35 -2.48
N ASP A 197 -21.64 -10.00 -1.98
CA ASP A 197 -22.14 -10.34 -0.64
C ASP A 197 -21.14 -9.96 0.49
N GLY A 198 -20.48 -8.80 0.35
CA GLY A 198 -19.48 -8.31 1.30
C GLY A 198 -18.10 -8.98 1.22
N HIS A 199 -17.89 -9.89 0.27
CA HIS A 199 -16.61 -10.58 0.05
C HIS A 199 -15.92 -10.05 -1.21
N CYS A 200 -14.59 -9.91 -1.13
CA CYS A 200 -13.74 -9.60 -2.29
C CYS A 200 -13.24 -10.90 -2.92
N HIS A 201 -13.49 -11.06 -4.22
CA HIS A 201 -13.11 -12.25 -4.99
C HIS A 201 -11.96 -11.98 -5.96
N GLY A 202 -11.51 -10.74 -6.07
CA GLY A 202 -10.44 -10.34 -6.97
C GLY A 202 -10.59 -8.89 -7.42
N ALA A 203 -9.96 -8.56 -8.53
CA ALA A 203 -9.99 -7.24 -9.13
C ALA A 203 -10.07 -7.32 -10.66
N ILE A 204 -10.53 -6.24 -11.27
CA ILE A 204 -10.39 -6.01 -12.70
C ILE A 204 -9.22 -5.06 -12.88
N ALA A 205 -8.30 -5.42 -13.75
CA ALA A 205 -7.13 -4.62 -14.02
C ALA A 205 -6.91 -4.46 -15.53
N MET A 206 -6.31 -3.35 -15.91
CA MET A 206 -5.86 -3.07 -17.26
C MET A 206 -4.34 -3.22 -17.28
N ASN A 207 -3.87 -4.16 -18.07
CA ASN A 207 -2.45 -4.37 -18.30
C ASN A 207 -2.04 -3.61 -19.57
N ASN A 208 -1.04 -2.75 -19.46
CA ASN A 208 -0.50 -1.94 -20.56
C ASN A 208 0.84 -2.49 -21.09
N GLY A 209 1.23 -3.69 -20.66
CA GLY A 209 2.44 -4.36 -21.08
C GLY A 209 2.23 -5.47 -22.12
#